data_3d5bc57e2228bde7855c78f6fe6aa2b2
#
_entry.id   3d5bc57e2228bde7855c78f6fe6aa2b2
#
_cell.length_a   1.000
_cell.length_b   1.000
_cell.length_c   1.000
_cell.angle_alpha   90.00
_cell.angle_beta   90.00
_cell.angle_gamma   90.00
#
_symmetry.space_group_name_H-M   'P 1'
#
loop_
_entity.id
_entity.type
_entity.pdbx_description
1 polymer ?
#
loop_
_entity_poly.entity_id
_entity_poly.type
_entity_poly.pdbx_seq_one_letter_code
_entity_poly.pdbx_strand_id
1 'polypeptide(L)'
;RPGETVAVFGAGGGLGIHQLMMAKWANARVIAVDTKASKFDTCREAGADDVVDASSENVVEALMDLTGGRGVDVAVDYVSAKVTLEQAVQSLGKHGRMVTLGGAGETFEVKASHLLAKEIDVLGSRYVSPLEILETYDLMVRKEVWPIVTEIRPLEEAEIVHELVEKGKVTGRAALLIG
;
A
#
# COMPACT_ATOMS: atom_id res chain seq x y z
N ARG A 1 -1.04 -14.33 -2.88
CA ARG A 1 -1.50 -15.55 -3.58
C ARG A 1 -2.90 -15.29 -4.09
N PRO A 2 -3.36 -15.97 -5.18
CA PRO A 2 -4.73 -15.84 -5.64
C PRO A 2 -5.76 -16.15 -4.54
N GLY A 3 -6.78 -15.28 -4.40
CA GLY A 3 -7.84 -15.43 -3.39
C GLY A 3 -7.50 -14.86 -2.00
N GLU A 4 -6.29 -14.41 -1.76
CA GLU A 4 -5.95 -13.68 -0.52
C GLU A 4 -6.59 -12.30 -0.50
N THR A 5 -6.87 -11.79 0.70
CA THR A 5 -7.28 -10.39 0.93
C THR A 5 -6.05 -9.59 1.35
N VAL A 6 -5.75 -8.54 0.60
CA VAL A 6 -4.57 -7.67 0.79
C VAL A 6 -5.03 -6.28 1.19
N ALA A 7 -4.61 -5.80 2.36
CA ALA A 7 -4.76 -4.40 2.76
C ALA A 7 -3.46 -3.64 2.49
N VAL A 8 -3.57 -2.46 1.85
CA VAL A 8 -2.43 -1.61 1.51
C VAL A 8 -2.54 -0.29 2.25
N PHE A 9 -1.65 -0.03 3.18
CA PHE A 9 -1.58 1.21 3.96
C PHE A 9 -0.73 2.25 3.22
N GLY A 10 -1.24 3.49 3.14
CA GLY A 10 -0.68 4.54 2.28
C GLY A 10 -0.95 4.28 0.80
N ALA A 11 -2.13 3.73 0.53
CA ALA A 11 -2.53 3.19 -0.77
C ALA A 11 -2.48 4.22 -1.91
N GLY A 12 -2.82 5.48 -1.64
CA GLY A 12 -2.78 6.54 -2.65
C GLY A 12 -1.40 7.16 -2.87
N GLY A 13 -0.37 6.66 -2.20
CA GLY A 13 1.02 7.09 -2.38
C GLY A 13 1.69 6.43 -3.58
N GLY A 14 2.91 6.91 -3.89
CA GLY A 14 3.65 6.48 -5.09
C GLY A 14 4.03 5.00 -5.13
N LEU A 15 4.12 4.30 -4.00
CA LEU A 15 4.33 2.85 -3.94
C LEU A 15 3.00 2.12 -3.75
N GLY A 16 2.15 2.63 -2.83
CA GLY A 16 0.89 1.98 -2.47
C GLY A 16 -0.03 1.77 -3.67
N ILE A 17 -0.18 2.77 -4.53
CA ILE A 17 -1.09 2.67 -5.68
C ILE A 17 -0.67 1.59 -6.69
N HIS A 18 0.64 1.41 -6.87
CA HIS A 18 1.15 0.34 -7.73
C HIS A 18 1.03 -1.03 -7.05
N GLN A 19 1.08 -1.07 -5.70
CA GLN A 19 0.80 -2.30 -4.96
C GLN A 19 -0.66 -2.75 -5.12
N LEU A 20 -1.63 -1.81 -5.15
CA LEU A 20 -3.03 -2.16 -5.45
C LEU A 20 -3.13 -2.88 -6.79
N MET A 21 -2.52 -2.31 -7.83
CA MET A 21 -2.50 -2.88 -9.17
C MET A 21 -1.84 -4.26 -9.22
N MET A 22 -0.68 -4.41 -8.59
CA MET A 22 0.04 -5.70 -8.53
C MET A 22 -0.75 -6.77 -7.77
N ALA A 23 -1.40 -6.39 -6.66
CA ALA A 23 -2.22 -7.32 -5.89
C ALA A 23 -3.47 -7.75 -6.69
N LYS A 24 -4.07 -6.82 -7.42
CA LYS A 24 -5.20 -7.11 -8.31
C LYS A 24 -4.80 -8.01 -9.47
N TRP A 25 -3.65 -7.74 -10.10
CA TRP A 25 -3.06 -8.61 -11.13
C TRP A 25 -2.83 -10.04 -10.59
N ALA A 26 -2.39 -10.17 -9.34
CA ALA A 26 -2.23 -11.46 -8.68
C ALA A 26 -3.56 -12.12 -8.25
N ASN A 27 -4.71 -11.57 -8.67
CA ASN A 27 -6.05 -12.06 -8.35
C ASN A 27 -6.35 -12.10 -6.84
N ALA A 28 -5.86 -11.10 -6.09
CA ALA A 28 -6.23 -10.88 -4.71
C ALA A 28 -7.48 -9.98 -4.60
N ARG A 29 -8.20 -10.06 -3.48
CA ARG A 29 -9.11 -9.00 -3.05
C ARG A 29 -8.29 -7.89 -2.42
N VAL A 30 -8.45 -6.65 -2.87
CA VAL A 30 -7.59 -5.52 -2.52
C VAL A 30 -8.36 -4.45 -1.76
N ILE A 31 -7.86 -4.10 -0.57
CA ILE A 31 -8.43 -3.04 0.27
C ILE A 31 -7.41 -1.91 0.38
N ALA A 32 -7.75 -0.73 -0.10
CA ALA A 32 -6.92 0.47 0.04
C ALA A 32 -7.18 1.13 1.40
N VAL A 33 -6.13 1.50 2.12
CA VAL A 33 -6.19 2.27 3.37
C VAL A 33 -5.38 3.55 3.19
N ASP A 34 -6.05 4.71 3.25
CA ASP A 34 -5.39 6.01 3.14
C ASP A 34 -6.16 7.07 3.95
N THR A 35 -5.50 8.18 4.28
CA THR A 35 -6.10 9.32 5.00
C THR A 35 -6.65 10.41 4.08
N LYS A 36 -6.48 10.30 2.77
CA LYS A 36 -6.81 11.35 1.79
C LYS A 36 -7.95 10.89 0.88
N ALA A 37 -9.17 11.32 1.19
CA ALA A 37 -10.36 11.01 0.40
C ALA A 37 -10.21 11.38 -1.09
N SER A 38 -9.45 12.43 -1.41
CA SER A 38 -9.17 12.83 -2.80
C SER A 38 -8.40 11.80 -3.62
N LYS A 39 -7.84 10.75 -2.99
CA LYS A 39 -7.09 9.68 -3.65
C LYS A 39 -7.92 8.41 -3.87
N PHE A 40 -9.10 8.32 -3.26
CA PHE A 40 -9.87 7.07 -3.22
C PHE A 40 -10.34 6.60 -4.58
N ASP A 41 -10.77 7.52 -5.45
CA ASP A 41 -11.22 7.14 -6.81
C ASP A 41 -10.05 6.56 -7.62
N THR A 42 -8.87 7.19 -7.56
CA THR A 42 -7.68 6.64 -8.22
C THR A 42 -7.27 5.29 -7.62
N CYS A 43 -7.45 5.07 -6.31
CA CYS A 43 -7.22 3.75 -5.70
C CYS A 43 -8.18 2.69 -6.26
N ARG A 44 -9.46 3.03 -6.46
CA ARG A 44 -10.44 2.12 -7.10
C ARG A 44 -10.08 1.82 -8.54
N GLU A 45 -9.70 2.84 -9.31
CA GLU A 45 -9.22 2.69 -10.69
C GLU A 45 -7.97 1.81 -10.79
N ALA A 46 -7.09 1.88 -9.78
CA ALA A 46 -5.90 1.04 -9.67
C ALA A 46 -6.18 -0.40 -9.23
N GLY A 47 -7.45 -0.74 -8.93
CA GLY A 47 -7.88 -2.10 -8.64
C GLY A 47 -8.25 -2.37 -7.18
N ALA A 48 -8.41 -1.35 -6.34
CA ALA A 48 -8.96 -1.56 -4.99
C ALA A 48 -10.44 -1.96 -5.08
N ASP A 49 -10.81 -3.07 -4.45
CA ASP A 49 -12.19 -3.53 -4.32
C ASP A 49 -12.95 -2.73 -3.25
N ASP A 50 -12.24 -2.36 -2.18
CA ASP A 50 -12.76 -1.56 -1.06
C ASP A 50 -11.74 -0.47 -0.68
N VAL A 51 -12.24 0.58 -0.01
CA VAL A 51 -11.41 1.68 0.50
C VAL A 51 -11.81 1.97 1.93
N VAL A 52 -10.83 2.12 2.82
CA VAL A 52 -10.98 2.52 4.22
C VAL A 52 -10.37 3.91 4.41
N ASP A 53 -11.16 4.85 4.89
CA ASP A 53 -10.73 6.20 5.25
C ASP A 53 -10.11 6.22 6.65
N ALA A 54 -8.80 6.10 6.72
CA ALA A 54 -8.06 6.11 7.98
C ALA A 54 -8.07 7.46 8.71
N SER A 55 -8.66 8.51 8.13
CA SER A 55 -8.85 9.81 8.80
C SER A 55 -10.12 9.85 9.64
N SER A 56 -11.11 9.03 9.36
CA SER A 56 -12.44 9.05 9.95
C SER A 56 -12.92 7.71 10.52
N GLU A 57 -12.27 6.60 10.14
CA GLU A 57 -12.67 5.25 10.53
C GLU A 57 -11.65 4.61 11.48
N ASN A 58 -12.13 3.67 12.31
CA ASN A 58 -11.24 2.73 12.97
C ASN A 58 -10.79 1.67 11.96
N VAL A 59 -9.56 1.80 11.49
CA VAL A 59 -9.00 0.97 10.41
C VAL A 59 -9.09 -0.53 10.74
N VAL A 60 -8.78 -0.93 11.97
CA VAL A 60 -8.80 -2.35 12.36
C VAL A 60 -10.22 -2.89 12.32
N GLU A 61 -11.19 -2.17 12.88
CA GLU A 61 -12.61 -2.55 12.86
C GLU A 61 -13.13 -2.62 11.43
N ALA A 62 -12.85 -1.61 10.60
CA ALA A 62 -13.27 -1.59 9.19
C ALA A 62 -12.71 -2.79 8.41
N LEU A 63 -11.42 -3.13 8.58
CA LEU A 63 -10.81 -4.28 7.94
C LEU A 63 -11.39 -5.61 8.45
N MET A 64 -11.69 -5.70 9.73
CA MET A 64 -12.37 -6.88 10.30
C MET A 64 -13.78 -7.04 9.74
N ASP A 65 -14.55 -5.96 9.65
CA ASP A 65 -15.91 -5.97 9.10
C ASP A 65 -15.92 -6.38 7.62
N LEU A 66 -15.05 -5.78 6.81
CA LEU A 66 -14.90 -6.11 5.39
C LEU A 66 -14.50 -7.57 5.14
N THR A 67 -13.88 -8.22 6.14
CA THR A 67 -13.44 -9.62 6.05
C THR A 67 -14.34 -10.57 6.83
N GLY A 68 -15.48 -10.13 7.35
CA GLY A 68 -16.42 -10.92 8.14
C GLY A 68 -15.79 -11.44 9.44
N GLY A 69 -14.95 -10.65 10.10
CA GLY A 69 -14.25 -10.98 11.33
C GLY A 69 -13.00 -11.87 11.17
N ARG A 70 -12.68 -12.30 9.95
CA ARG A 70 -11.52 -13.18 9.68
C ARG A 70 -10.18 -12.43 9.75
N GLY A 71 -10.17 -11.16 9.39
CA GLY A 71 -8.96 -10.37 9.17
C GLY A 71 -8.38 -10.56 7.77
N VAL A 72 -7.39 -9.73 7.40
CA VAL A 72 -6.73 -9.78 6.10
C VAL A 72 -5.60 -10.82 6.09
N ASP A 73 -5.33 -11.39 4.92
CA ASP A 73 -4.25 -12.38 4.76
C ASP A 73 -2.89 -11.68 4.64
N VAL A 74 -2.89 -10.47 4.06
CA VAL A 74 -1.67 -9.67 3.88
C VAL A 74 -1.96 -8.22 4.22
N ALA A 75 -1.07 -7.58 4.98
CA ALA A 75 -1.04 -6.14 5.18
C ALA A 75 0.30 -5.61 4.67
N VAL A 76 0.28 -4.67 3.71
CA VAL A 76 1.49 -4.02 3.21
C VAL A 76 1.50 -2.58 3.67
N ASP A 77 2.53 -2.18 4.43
CA ASP A 77 2.63 -0.82 4.98
C ASP A 77 3.75 -0.02 4.31
N TYR A 78 3.36 1.06 3.63
CA TYR A 78 4.25 2.03 2.99
C TYR A 78 4.40 3.33 3.79
N VAL A 79 3.66 3.49 4.89
CA VAL A 79 3.69 4.68 5.74
C VAL A 79 4.77 4.55 6.80
N SER A 80 4.86 3.38 7.41
CA SER A 80 5.81 3.02 8.48
C SER A 80 5.76 3.94 9.70
N ALA A 81 4.58 4.48 10.00
CA ALA A 81 4.30 5.14 11.27
C ALA A 81 3.91 4.09 12.32
N LYS A 82 4.18 4.37 13.61
CA LYS A 82 3.80 3.47 14.70
C LYS A 82 2.35 3.00 14.59
N VAL A 83 1.42 3.94 14.36
CA VAL A 83 -0.02 3.65 14.28
C VAL A 83 -0.36 2.73 13.12
N THR A 84 0.23 2.92 11.93
CA THR A 84 -0.09 2.09 10.76
C THR A 84 0.52 0.70 10.87
N LEU A 85 1.73 0.58 11.43
CA LEU A 85 2.38 -0.70 11.71
C LEU A 85 1.56 -1.55 12.70
N GLU A 86 1.08 -0.92 13.79
CA GLU A 86 0.25 -1.59 14.78
C GLU A 86 -1.11 -2.00 14.21
N GLN A 87 -1.78 -1.12 13.46
CA GLN A 87 -3.04 -1.42 12.77
C GLN A 87 -2.88 -2.55 11.74
N ALA A 88 -1.80 -2.53 10.97
CA ALA A 88 -1.50 -3.57 9.98
C ALA A 88 -1.40 -4.96 10.65
N VAL A 89 -0.64 -5.09 11.74
CA VAL A 89 -0.52 -6.36 12.47
C VAL A 89 -1.85 -6.76 13.12
N GLN A 90 -2.58 -5.82 13.73
CA GLN A 90 -3.84 -6.12 14.42
C GLN A 90 -4.93 -6.59 13.47
N SER A 91 -4.94 -6.10 12.23
CA SER A 91 -5.94 -6.46 11.21
C SER A 91 -5.70 -7.81 10.54
N LEU A 92 -4.54 -8.45 10.78
CA LEU A 92 -4.23 -9.76 10.18
C LEU A 92 -5.15 -10.87 10.68
N GLY A 93 -5.52 -11.74 9.78
CA GLY A 93 -6.15 -13.02 10.08
C GLY A 93 -5.13 -14.08 10.56
N LYS A 94 -5.61 -15.31 10.76
CA LYS A 94 -4.74 -16.44 11.11
C LYS A 94 -3.81 -16.77 9.93
N HIS A 95 -2.53 -17.01 10.22
CA HIS A 95 -1.44 -17.18 9.23
C HIS A 95 -1.24 -15.97 8.31
N GLY A 96 -1.71 -14.79 8.76
CA GLY A 96 -1.52 -13.53 8.04
C GLY A 96 -0.08 -13.06 8.10
N ARG A 97 0.30 -12.22 7.16
CA ARG A 97 1.64 -11.60 7.11
C ARG A 97 1.57 -10.10 6.90
N MET A 98 2.36 -9.38 7.66
CA MET A 98 2.60 -7.95 7.44
C MET A 98 3.95 -7.77 6.73
N VAL A 99 3.98 -6.89 5.74
CA VAL A 99 5.22 -6.47 5.06
C VAL A 99 5.37 -4.96 5.21
N THR A 100 6.51 -4.50 5.76
CA THR A 100 6.85 -3.08 5.83
C THR A 100 8.02 -2.75 4.92
N LEU A 101 7.94 -1.60 4.24
CA LEU A 101 8.94 -1.13 3.28
C LEU A 101 9.54 0.23 3.62
N GLY A 102 9.11 0.85 4.69
CA GLY A 102 9.62 2.12 5.17
C GLY A 102 10.27 2.00 6.54
N GLY A 103 10.31 3.10 7.25
CA GLY A 103 10.70 3.12 8.66
C GLY A 103 12.12 3.60 8.90
N ALA A 104 12.27 4.91 8.98
CA ALA A 104 13.48 5.51 9.49
C ALA A 104 13.35 5.71 11.02
N GLY A 105 13.56 4.64 11.78
CA GLY A 105 13.69 4.71 13.23
C GLY A 105 12.39 4.61 14.04
N GLU A 106 11.27 4.30 13.41
CA GLU A 106 10.01 4.07 14.12
C GLU A 106 10.01 2.71 14.83
N THR A 107 9.39 2.68 16.01
CA THR A 107 9.15 1.46 16.77
C THR A 107 7.65 1.23 16.92
N PHE A 108 7.22 -0.02 16.91
CA PHE A 108 5.83 -0.40 17.16
C PHE A 108 5.78 -1.60 18.11
N GLU A 109 4.63 -1.78 18.76
CA GLU A 109 4.45 -2.80 19.77
C GLU A 109 3.52 -3.90 19.28
N VAL A 110 3.97 -5.14 19.41
CA VAL A 110 3.16 -6.33 19.11
C VAL A 110 3.17 -7.25 20.32
N LYS A 111 1.99 -7.61 20.81
CA LYS A 111 1.86 -8.59 21.88
C LYS A 111 2.29 -9.97 21.38
N ALA A 112 3.23 -10.61 22.07
CA ALA A 112 3.68 -11.96 21.73
C ALA A 112 2.52 -12.97 21.67
N SER A 113 1.51 -12.81 22.56
CA SER A 113 0.30 -13.63 22.53
C SER A 113 -0.52 -13.47 21.23
N HIS A 114 -0.50 -12.29 20.60
CA HIS A 114 -1.18 -12.07 19.32
C HIS A 114 -0.46 -12.80 18.18
N LEU A 115 0.88 -12.72 18.14
CA LEU A 115 1.68 -13.48 17.16
C LEU A 115 1.44 -14.97 17.29
N LEU A 116 1.48 -15.49 18.53
CA LEU A 116 1.28 -16.91 18.81
C LEU A 116 -0.14 -17.40 18.43
N ALA A 117 -1.18 -16.65 18.83
CA ALA A 117 -2.57 -17.07 18.62
C ALA A 117 -2.97 -17.11 17.14
N LYS A 118 -2.40 -16.25 16.33
CA LYS A 118 -2.71 -16.14 14.90
C LYS A 118 -1.61 -16.70 13.98
N GLU A 119 -0.45 -17.07 14.52
CA GLU A 119 0.71 -17.56 13.76
C GLU A 119 1.10 -16.58 12.64
N ILE A 120 1.34 -15.31 13.03
CA ILE A 120 1.55 -14.18 12.12
C ILE A 120 3.04 -14.04 11.77
N ASP A 121 3.32 -13.70 10.53
CA ASP A 121 4.62 -13.26 10.05
C ASP A 121 4.72 -11.72 10.01
N VAL A 122 5.87 -11.18 10.45
CA VAL A 122 6.23 -9.77 10.29
C VAL A 122 7.51 -9.70 9.49
N LEU A 123 7.44 -9.11 8.29
CA LEU A 123 8.47 -9.16 7.27
C LEU A 123 8.92 -7.74 6.89
N GLY A 124 10.21 -7.56 6.63
CA GLY A 124 10.75 -6.38 5.97
C GLY A 124 11.03 -6.65 4.51
N SER A 125 10.79 -5.65 3.65
CA SER A 125 11.19 -5.68 2.24
C SER A 125 11.95 -4.42 1.89
N ARG A 126 12.97 -4.53 1.05
CA ARG A 126 13.81 -3.40 0.65
C ARG A 126 14.39 -3.62 -0.73
N TYR A 127 14.30 -2.58 -1.56
CA TYR A 127 14.83 -2.57 -2.92
C TYR A 127 14.21 -3.64 -3.84
N VAL A 128 14.89 -3.90 -4.93
CA VAL A 128 14.46 -4.82 -5.99
C VAL A 128 15.70 -5.41 -6.66
N SER A 129 15.65 -6.65 -7.05
CA SER A 129 16.70 -7.29 -7.83
C SER A 129 16.59 -6.92 -9.33
N PRO A 130 17.67 -7.01 -10.12
CA PRO A 130 17.60 -6.81 -11.55
C PRO A 130 16.59 -7.71 -12.27
N LEU A 131 16.41 -8.94 -11.79
CA LEU A 131 15.44 -9.88 -12.37
C LEU A 131 14.00 -9.39 -12.16
N GLU A 132 13.65 -8.95 -10.95
CA GLU A 132 12.31 -8.42 -10.65
C GLU A 132 11.99 -7.16 -11.46
N ILE A 133 13.01 -6.33 -11.78
CA ILE A 133 12.84 -5.19 -12.69
C ILE A 133 12.45 -5.67 -14.08
N LEU A 134 13.16 -6.68 -14.62
CA LEU A 134 12.84 -7.23 -15.94
C LEU A 134 11.47 -7.89 -16.00
N GLU A 135 11.07 -8.61 -14.97
CA GLU A 135 9.74 -9.19 -14.83
C GLU A 135 8.65 -8.11 -14.80
N THR A 136 8.91 -7.00 -14.07
CA THR A 136 7.98 -5.86 -14.04
C THR A 136 7.85 -5.20 -15.41
N TYR A 137 8.95 -5.02 -16.15
CA TYR A 137 8.91 -4.50 -17.51
C TYR A 137 8.13 -5.41 -18.47
N ASP A 138 8.25 -6.72 -18.32
CA ASP A 138 7.46 -7.67 -19.11
C ASP A 138 5.95 -7.50 -18.85
N LEU A 139 5.54 -7.32 -17.61
CA LEU A 139 4.14 -6.99 -17.25
C LEU A 139 3.69 -5.66 -17.87
N MET A 140 4.55 -4.64 -17.90
CA MET A 140 4.25 -3.35 -18.53
C MET A 140 4.12 -3.47 -20.05
N VAL A 141 5.00 -4.24 -20.70
CA VAL A 141 4.92 -4.51 -22.15
C VAL A 141 3.61 -5.23 -22.50
N ARG A 142 3.18 -6.15 -21.66
CA ARG A 142 1.89 -6.86 -21.80
C ARG A 142 0.68 -6.01 -21.42
N LYS A 143 0.89 -4.78 -20.93
CA LYS A 143 -0.14 -3.85 -20.45
C LYS A 143 -0.97 -4.38 -19.28
N GLU A 144 -0.40 -5.27 -18.48
CA GLU A 144 -1.04 -5.82 -17.30
C GLU A 144 -0.87 -4.89 -16.08
N VAL A 145 0.25 -4.17 -16.02
CA VAL A 145 0.53 -3.11 -15.04
C VAL A 145 1.14 -1.89 -15.75
N TRP A 146 0.97 -0.71 -15.20
CA TRP A 146 1.51 0.54 -15.76
C TRP A 146 1.77 1.57 -14.66
N PRO A 147 2.70 2.51 -14.86
CA PRO A 147 2.94 3.58 -13.89
C PRO A 147 1.77 4.57 -13.86
N ILE A 148 1.25 4.86 -12.67
CA ILE A 148 0.23 5.88 -12.44
C ILE A 148 0.95 7.19 -12.13
N VAL A 149 1.05 8.06 -13.14
CA VAL A 149 1.65 9.38 -13.05
C VAL A 149 0.52 10.41 -13.17
N THR A 150 0.24 11.14 -12.09
CA THR A 150 -0.87 12.10 -12.01
C THR A 150 -0.41 13.55 -12.08
N GLU A 151 0.87 13.81 -11.88
CA GLU A 151 1.47 15.15 -11.91
C GLU A 151 2.66 15.15 -12.88
N ILE A 152 2.63 16.04 -13.86
CA ILE A 152 3.72 16.18 -14.83
C ILE A 152 4.08 17.66 -14.91
N ARG A 153 5.34 18.01 -14.65
CA ARG A 153 5.85 19.37 -14.64
C ARG A 153 7.17 19.49 -15.40
N PRO A 154 7.53 20.69 -15.89
CA PRO A 154 8.87 20.92 -16.41
C PRO A 154 9.92 20.80 -15.29
N LEU A 155 11.17 20.52 -15.67
CA LEU A 155 12.27 20.31 -14.73
C LEU A 155 12.49 21.51 -13.78
N GLU A 156 12.25 22.72 -14.27
CA GLU A 156 12.40 23.98 -13.53
C GLU A 156 11.43 24.08 -12.34
N GLU A 157 10.34 23.29 -12.35
CA GLU A 157 9.35 23.24 -11.28
C GLU A 157 9.58 22.07 -10.29
N ALA A 158 10.76 21.46 -10.29
CA ALA A 158 11.08 20.32 -9.42
C ALA A 158 10.82 20.61 -7.94
N GLU A 159 11.14 21.83 -7.47
CA GLU A 159 10.90 22.24 -6.08
C GLU A 159 9.41 22.25 -5.73
N ILE A 160 8.56 22.72 -6.65
CA ILE A 160 7.10 22.69 -6.48
C ILE A 160 6.61 21.23 -6.36
N VAL A 161 7.16 20.34 -7.18
CA VAL A 161 6.80 18.90 -7.13
C VAL A 161 7.21 18.29 -5.80
N HIS A 162 8.40 18.60 -5.29
CA HIS A 162 8.86 18.16 -3.98
C HIS A 162 7.91 18.60 -2.86
N GLU A 163 7.51 19.87 -2.85
CA GLU A 163 6.54 20.37 -1.88
C GLU A 163 5.18 19.66 -1.96
N LEU A 164 4.69 19.38 -3.17
CA LEU A 164 3.44 18.64 -3.36
C LEU A 164 3.52 17.22 -2.79
N VAL A 165 4.67 16.55 -3.02
CA VAL A 165 4.93 15.20 -2.47
C VAL A 165 5.00 15.24 -0.95
N GLU A 166 5.76 16.16 -0.35
CA GLU A 166 5.88 16.32 1.11
C GLU A 166 4.52 16.59 1.77
N LYS A 167 3.69 17.42 1.14
CA LYS A 167 2.32 17.73 1.62
C LYS A 167 1.33 16.60 1.35
N GLY A 168 1.76 15.48 0.75
CA GLY A 168 0.92 14.34 0.40
C GLY A 168 -0.16 14.65 -0.64
N LYS A 169 0.04 15.69 -1.47
CA LYS A 169 -0.93 16.14 -2.48
C LYS A 169 -0.84 15.39 -3.81
N VAL A 170 0.23 14.65 -4.03
CA VAL A 170 0.37 13.80 -5.22
C VAL A 170 -0.29 12.44 -4.96
N THR A 171 -1.12 12.00 -5.89
CA THR A 171 -1.62 10.62 -5.96
C THR A 171 -0.75 9.84 -6.93
N GLY A 172 -0.24 8.66 -6.54
CA GLY A 172 0.70 7.92 -7.39
C GLY A 172 2.03 8.63 -7.53
N ARG A 173 2.47 8.89 -8.75
CA ARG A 173 3.78 9.46 -9.07
C ARG A 173 3.69 10.85 -9.70
N ALA A 174 4.71 11.64 -9.48
CA ALA A 174 5.00 12.83 -10.26
C ALA A 174 6.17 12.57 -11.21
N ALA A 175 6.16 13.20 -12.38
CA ALA A 175 7.23 13.16 -13.35
C ALA A 175 7.68 14.56 -13.74
N LEU A 176 8.97 14.72 -14.02
CA LEU A 176 9.55 15.95 -14.56
C LEU A 176 9.92 15.73 -16.03
N LEU A 177 9.49 16.65 -16.87
CA LEU A 177 9.87 16.67 -18.28
C LEU A 177 11.25 17.29 -18.42
N ILE A 178 12.15 16.58 -19.06
CA ILE A 178 13.47 17.05 -19.43
C ILE A 178 13.38 17.40 -20.92
N GLY A 179 13.50 18.68 -21.23
CA GLY A 179 13.43 19.21 -22.58
C GLY A 179 14.59 18.77 -23.50
#